data_eefd0554a0e16303996a044bca4e0b3a
#
_entry.id   eefd0554a0e16303996a044bca4e0b3a
#
_cell.length_a   1.000
_cell.length_b   1.000
_cell.length_c   1.000
_cell.angle_alpha   90.00
_cell.angle_beta   90.00
_cell.angle_gamma   90.00
#
_symmetry.space_group_name_H-M   'P 1'
#
loop_
_entity.id
_entity.type
_entity.pdbx_description
1 polymer ?
#
loop_
_entity_poly.entity_id
_entity_poly.type
_entity_poly.pdbx_seq_one_letter_code
_entity_poly.pdbx_strand_id
1 'polypeptide(L)'
;MVSNKNDKKKLGKGTTAVHSGTSSSENSLNTPVYQTSTFYLDDNAYEMWMNGVPRAPVYSGRYFNPTNRAVEKKIADLEGAEDALVFSSGMAAICTSLLNFLGQGDRIVTTRNLYGGTVLSLDQDFTRFGIDVHYVDIKDLDAVEKALKEKKTNVLYCETVTNPLLEVS
;
A
#
# COMPACT_ATOMS: atom_id res chain seq x y z
N MET A 1 -13.53 4.50 34.31
CA MET A 1 -14.21 5.58 33.57
C MET A 1 -14.09 5.26 32.09
N VAL A 2 -15.20 4.93 31.45
CA VAL A 2 -15.24 4.57 30.03
C VAL A 2 -15.16 5.87 29.21
N SER A 3 -14.04 6.12 28.56
CA SER A 3 -13.85 7.26 27.66
C SER A 3 -14.68 7.04 26.40
N ASN A 4 -15.58 7.96 26.13
CA ASN A 4 -16.50 8.00 25.01
C ASN A 4 -15.72 8.10 23.68
N LYS A 5 -15.90 7.12 22.76
CA LYS A 5 -15.12 6.88 21.54
C LYS A 5 -15.40 7.88 20.38
N ASN A 6 -16.10 9.00 20.59
CA ASN A 6 -16.66 9.76 19.48
C ASN A 6 -16.18 11.21 19.28
N ASP A 7 -15.07 11.64 19.90
CA ASP A 7 -14.48 12.95 19.58
C ASP A 7 -12.98 12.82 19.27
N LYS A 8 -12.63 12.12 18.20
CA LYS A 8 -11.28 12.30 17.62
C LYS A 8 -11.23 13.67 16.96
N LYS A 9 -10.79 14.67 17.69
CA LYS A 9 -10.45 16.00 17.16
C LYS A 9 -9.57 15.78 15.93
N LYS A 10 -10.04 16.19 14.74
CA LYS A 10 -9.29 16.03 13.50
C LYS A 10 -8.00 16.83 13.60
N LEU A 11 -6.89 16.15 13.79
CA LEU A 11 -5.56 16.76 13.90
C LEU A 11 -5.14 17.34 12.55
N GLY A 12 -4.39 18.42 12.56
CA GLY A 12 -3.77 18.96 11.34
C GLY A 12 -2.68 17.99 10.81
N LYS A 13 -2.43 18.03 9.50
CA LYS A 13 -1.44 17.13 8.85
C LYS A 13 -0.05 17.18 9.51
N GLY A 14 0.41 18.36 9.93
CA GLY A 14 1.70 18.49 10.64
C GLY A 14 1.71 17.73 11.97
N THR A 15 0.65 17.86 12.76
CA THR A 15 0.52 17.13 14.04
C THR A 15 0.41 15.64 13.81
N THR A 16 -0.35 15.20 12.81
CA THR A 16 -0.47 13.79 12.40
C THR A 16 0.89 13.23 11.98
N ALA A 17 1.66 13.96 11.17
CA ALA A 17 2.99 13.53 10.73
C ALA A 17 3.97 13.30 11.87
N VAL A 18 3.87 14.08 12.95
CA VAL A 18 4.76 13.95 14.12
C VAL A 18 4.28 12.85 15.07
N HIS A 19 3.00 12.81 15.40
CA HIS A 19 2.49 12.04 16.54
C HIS A 19 1.78 10.74 16.17
N SER A 20 1.29 10.59 14.93
CA SER A 20 0.62 9.36 14.54
C SER A 20 1.60 8.19 14.46
N GLY A 21 1.11 7.00 14.86
CA GLY A 21 1.93 5.78 14.85
C GLY A 21 3.02 5.72 15.91
N THR A 22 3.21 6.77 16.73
CA THR A 22 4.19 6.75 17.80
C THR A 22 3.77 5.74 18.86
N SER A 23 4.57 4.69 19.05
CA SER A 23 4.45 3.78 20.17
C SER A 23 5.60 4.04 21.13
N SER A 24 5.30 4.34 22.38
CA SER A 24 6.33 4.47 23.42
C SER A 24 6.43 3.13 24.17
N SER A 25 7.53 2.42 23.97
CA SER A 25 7.97 1.44 24.95
C SER A 25 8.83 2.16 25.99
N GLU A 26 8.67 1.85 27.26
CA GLU A 26 9.50 2.41 28.34
C GLU A 26 9.52 3.96 28.39
N ASN A 27 8.38 4.61 28.11
CA ASN A 27 8.22 6.06 28.10
C ASN A 27 9.10 6.80 27.06
N SER A 28 9.54 6.13 26.01
CA SER A 28 10.24 6.80 24.89
C SER A 28 9.33 7.82 24.21
N LEU A 29 9.84 9.03 23.96
CA LEU A 29 9.12 10.04 23.22
C LEU A 29 8.98 9.68 21.72
N ASN A 30 9.98 9.02 21.16
CA ASN A 30 10.01 8.56 19.77
C ASN A 30 9.83 7.06 19.69
N THR A 31 9.30 6.56 18.58
CA THR A 31 9.26 5.12 18.30
C THR A 31 10.68 4.58 18.22
N PRO A 32 11.05 3.60 19.05
CA PRO A 32 12.34 2.95 18.94
C PRO A 32 12.52 2.25 17.59
N VAL A 33 13.78 2.16 17.13
CA VAL A 33 14.13 1.40 15.92
C VAL A 33 14.42 -0.06 16.34
N TYR A 34 13.56 -0.97 15.91
CA TYR A 34 13.71 -2.40 16.16
C TYR A 34 14.46 -3.07 15.02
N GLN A 35 15.74 -3.33 15.23
CA GLN A 35 16.62 -3.97 14.23
C GLN A 35 16.59 -5.51 14.31
N THR A 36 15.86 -6.06 15.26
CA THR A 36 15.71 -7.51 15.39
C THR A 36 14.73 -8.08 14.39
N SER A 37 14.97 -9.30 13.93
CA SER A 37 14.05 -10.08 13.09
C SER A 37 13.21 -11.10 13.90
N THR A 38 13.52 -11.29 15.19
CA THR A 38 12.87 -12.29 16.04
C THR A 38 12.41 -11.64 17.33
N PHE A 39 11.20 -11.97 17.74
CA PHE A 39 10.54 -11.45 18.94
C PHE A 39 9.98 -12.59 19.76
N TYR A 40 9.86 -12.38 21.07
CA TYR A 40 9.07 -13.29 21.91
C TYR A 40 7.60 -13.20 21.49
N LEU A 41 7.00 -14.37 21.31
CA LEU A 41 5.58 -14.49 21.01
C LEU A 41 4.84 -14.93 22.27
N ASP A 42 3.88 -14.15 22.72
CA ASP A 42 2.99 -14.54 23.80
C ASP A 42 1.82 -15.40 23.27
N ASP A 43 1.18 -16.13 24.18
CA ASP A 43 0.11 -17.06 23.82
C ASP A 43 -1.08 -16.35 23.18
N ASN A 44 -1.42 -15.14 23.61
CA ASN A 44 -2.52 -14.37 23.06
C ASN A 44 -2.24 -13.94 21.60
N ALA A 45 -1.04 -13.44 21.32
CA ALA A 45 -0.64 -13.08 19.95
C ALA A 45 -0.63 -14.31 19.03
N TYR A 46 -0.19 -15.47 19.54
CA TYR A 46 -0.21 -16.72 18.82
C TYR A 46 -1.66 -17.18 18.51
N GLU A 47 -2.55 -17.15 19.49
CA GLU A 47 -3.97 -17.49 19.29
C GLU A 47 -4.65 -16.56 18.29
N MET A 48 -4.41 -15.25 18.37
CA MET A 48 -4.94 -14.28 17.41
C MET A 48 -4.48 -14.61 15.98
N TRP A 49 -3.20 -14.94 15.82
CA TRP A 49 -2.65 -15.30 14.51
C TRP A 49 -3.24 -16.61 13.98
N MET A 50 -3.33 -17.64 14.82
CA MET A 50 -3.93 -18.93 14.43
C MET A 50 -5.41 -18.80 14.05
N ASN A 51 -6.12 -17.88 14.66
CA ASN A 51 -7.52 -17.57 14.34
C ASN A 51 -7.68 -16.60 13.14
N GLY A 52 -6.59 -16.26 12.44
CA GLY A 52 -6.63 -15.42 11.26
C GLY A 52 -7.00 -13.95 11.56
N VAL A 53 -6.77 -13.48 12.79
CA VAL A 53 -7.05 -12.09 13.15
C VAL A 53 -6.12 -11.18 12.35
N PRO A 54 -6.67 -10.27 11.52
CA PRO A 54 -5.84 -9.35 10.76
C PRO A 54 -4.94 -8.52 11.67
N ARG A 55 -3.68 -8.38 11.29
CA ARG A 55 -2.71 -7.59 12.06
C ARG A 55 -2.47 -8.08 13.49
N ALA A 56 -2.66 -9.39 13.75
CA ALA A 56 -2.24 -10.00 15.00
C ALA A 56 -0.80 -9.58 15.34
N PRO A 57 -0.48 -9.23 16.60
CA PRO A 57 0.83 -8.66 16.97
C PRO A 57 1.94 -9.72 16.99
N VAL A 58 2.05 -10.51 15.93
CA VAL A 58 3.12 -11.49 15.71
C VAL A 58 4.30 -10.77 15.07
N TYR A 59 5.19 -10.27 15.90
CA TYR A 59 6.37 -9.58 15.44
C TYR A 59 7.43 -10.58 14.99
N SER A 60 7.70 -10.59 13.70
CA SER A 60 8.85 -11.27 13.11
C SER A 60 9.23 -10.56 11.84
N GLY A 61 10.48 -10.65 11.40
CA GLY A 61 10.94 -10.00 10.18
C GLY A 61 10.17 -10.38 8.92
N ARG A 62 9.36 -11.46 8.96
CA ARG A 62 8.50 -11.90 7.85
C ARG A 62 7.09 -11.30 7.92
N TYR A 63 6.54 -11.13 9.12
CA TYR A 63 5.14 -10.74 9.30
C TYR A 63 5.00 -9.30 9.79
N PHE A 64 5.84 -8.92 10.75
CA PHE A 64 5.65 -7.65 11.44
C PHE A 64 6.93 -7.14 12.08
N ASN A 65 7.14 -5.84 12.02
CA ASN A 65 8.16 -5.13 12.80
C ASN A 65 7.52 -3.88 13.40
N PRO A 66 7.70 -3.57 14.70
CA PRO A 66 7.08 -2.41 15.34
C PRO A 66 7.45 -1.08 14.67
N THR A 67 8.68 -0.95 14.16
CA THR A 67 9.12 0.25 13.44
C THR A 67 8.36 0.41 12.13
N ASN A 68 8.22 -0.66 11.34
CA ASN A 68 7.44 -0.64 10.10
C ASN A 68 5.98 -0.31 10.40
N ARG A 69 5.41 -0.91 11.46
CA ARG A 69 4.03 -0.63 11.84
C ARG A 69 3.79 0.82 12.24
N ALA A 70 4.75 1.45 12.90
CA ALA A 70 4.65 2.87 13.23
C ALA A 70 4.60 3.75 11.98
N VAL A 71 5.39 3.41 10.95
CA VAL A 71 5.37 4.11 9.65
C VAL A 71 4.06 3.86 8.91
N GLU A 72 3.63 2.60 8.80
CA GLU A 72 2.36 2.22 8.16
C GLU A 72 1.19 3.00 8.74
N LYS A 73 1.07 3.01 10.07
CA LYS A 73 0.01 3.75 10.75
C LYS A 73 0.08 5.26 10.48
N LYS A 74 1.27 5.83 10.48
CA LYS A 74 1.48 7.25 10.19
C LYS A 74 1.07 7.60 8.76
N ILE A 75 1.45 6.79 7.78
CA ILE A 75 1.06 7.00 6.38
C ILE A 75 -0.45 6.84 6.21
N ALA A 76 -1.05 5.80 6.78
CA ALA A 76 -2.49 5.61 6.74
C ALA A 76 -3.26 6.83 7.30
N ASP A 77 -2.84 7.35 8.46
CA ASP A 77 -3.47 8.52 9.07
C ASP A 77 -3.28 9.81 8.23
N LEU A 78 -2.13 9.98 7.57
CA LEU A 78 -1.86 11.12 6.68
C LEU A 78 -2.69 11.08 5.39
N GLU A 79 -2.87 9.89 4.83
CA GLU A 79 -3.66 9.63 3.62
C GLU A 79 -5.16 9.51 3.92
N GLY A 80 -5.55 9.41 5.18
CA GLY A 80 -6.94 9.17 5.60
C GLY A 80 -7.42 7.77 5.24
N ALA A 81 -6.49 6.82 5.11
CA ALA A 81 -6.76 5.43 4.82
C ALA A 81 -6.98 4.60 6.09
N GLU A 82 -7.61 3.45 5.94
CA GLU A 82 -7.84 2.51 7.06
C GLU A 82 -6.54 1.88 7.55
N ASP A 83 -5.67 1.50 6.62
CA ASP A 83 -4.35 0.93 6.91
C ASP A 83 -3.37 1.19 5.75
N ALA A 84 -2.09 0.88 5.96
CA ALA A 84 -1.03 0.95 4.97
C ALA A 84 -0.06 -0.21 5.11
N LEU A 85 0.69 -0.49 4.05
CA LEU A 85 1.76 -1.47 4.01
C LEU A 85 3.04 -0.83 3.49
N VAL A 86 4.16 -1.11 4.13
CA VAL A 86 5.48 -0.72 3.62
C VAL A 86 6.19 -1.91 2.98
N PHE A 87 6.90 -1.63 1.90
CA PHE A 87 7.65 -2.60 1.11
C PHE A 87 9.12 -2.20 1.03
N SER A 88 9.97 -3.14 0.68
CA SER A 88 11.41 -2.90 0.52
C SER A 88 11.78 -2.03 -0.69
N SER A 89 10.84 -1.84 -1.64
CA SER A 89 11.02 -0.97 -2.79
C SER A 89 9.68 -0.51 -3.35
N GLY A 90 9.67 0.60 -4.12
CA GLY A 90 8.49 1.07 -4.83
C GLY A 90 7.95 0.05 -5.82
N MET A 91 8.82 -0.68 -6.55
CA MET A 91 8.38 -1.74 -7.46
C MET A 91 7.71 -2.89 -6.71
N ALA A 92 8.20 -3.27 -5.53
CA ALA A 92 7.52 -4.27 -4.71
C ALA A 92 6.12 -3.80 -4.29
N ALA A 93 5.96 -2.53 -3.93
CA ALA A 93 4.66 -1.94 -3.62
C ALA A 93 3.73 -1.95 -4.84
N ILE A 94 4.19 -1.48 -5.99
CA ILE A 94 3.41 -1.42 -7.24
C ILE A 94 2.97 -2.83 -7.66
N CYS A 95 3.92 -3.76 -7.82
CA CYS A 95 3.61 -5.12 -8.30
C CYS A 95 2.68 -5.86 -7.34
N THR A 96 2.92 -5.78 -6.03
CA THR A 96 2.07 -6.45 -5.05
C THR A 96 0.66 -5.85 -5.04
N SER A 97 0.52 -4.53 -5.11
CA SER A 97 -0.77 -3.86 -5.18
C SER A 97 -1.55 -4.28 -6.41
N LEU A 98 -0.93 -4.28 -7.59
CA LEU A 98 -1.58 -4.66 -8.84
C LEU A 98 -1.97 -6.14 -8.84
N LEU A 99 -1.08 -7.04 -8.41
CA LEU A 99 -1.35 -8.48 -8.35
C LEU A 99 -2.40 -8.87 -7.29
N ASN A 100 -2.69 -7.99 -6.33
CA ASN A 100 -3.80 -8.21 -5.40
C ASN A 100 -5.17 -8.10 -6.09
N PHE A 101 -5.26 -7.36 -7.20
CA PHE A 101 -6.49 -7.13 -7.95
C PHE A 101 -6.52 -7.83 -9.32
N LEU A 102 -5.39 -8.38 -9.77
CA LEU A 102 -5.22 -8.93 -11.11
C LEU A 102 -4.74 -10.39 -11.03
N GLY A 103 -5.43 -11.25 -11.77
CA GLY A 103 -5.05 -12.63 -12.01
C GLY A 103 -5.12 -12.98 -13.48
N GLN A 104 -4.92 -14.26 -13.81
CA GLN A 104 -5.01 -14.75 -15.19
C GLN A 104 -6.39 -14.43 -15.81
N GLY A 105 -6.39 -13.80 -16.96
CA GLY A 105 -7.59 -13.37 -17.70
C GLY A 105 -8.14 -11.99 -17.31
N ASP A 106 -7.65 -11.39 -16.23
CA ASP A 106 -8.00 -10.03 -15.85
C ASP A 106 -7.34 -9.00 -16.76
N ARG A 107 -7.88 -7.77 -16.73
CA ARG A 107 -7.42 -6.66 -17.57
C ARG A 107 -7.03 -5.45 -16.73
N ILE A 108 -5.89 -4.86 -17.11
CA ILE A 108 -5.44 -3.55 -16.66
C ILE A 108 -5.42 -2.57 -17.83
N VAL A 109 -6.01 -1.40 -17.66
CA VAL A 109 -5.86 -0.25 -18.56
C VAL A 109 -4.86 0.71 -17.93
N THR A 110 -3.89 1.18 -18.71
CA THR A 110 -2.81 2.01 -18.22
C THR A 110 -2.21 2.86 -19.35
N THR A 111 -1.15 3.62 -19.07
CA THR A 111 -0.41 4.43 -20.04
C THR A 111 1.04 3.97 -20.19
N ARG A 112 1.67 4.34 -21.29
CA ARG A 112 3.13 4.12 -21.49
C ARG A 112 3.99 5.12 -20.70
N ASN A 113 3.41 6.24 -20.28
CA ASN A 113 4.11 7.27 -19.51
C ASN A 113 4.13 6.90 -18.02
N LEU A 114 4.90 5.88 -17.69
CA LEU A 114 5.12 5.38 -16.33
C LEU A 114 6.62 5.24 -16.06
N TYR A 115 6.97 5.02 -14.82
CA TYR A 115 8.32 4.56 -14.48
C TYR A 115 8.70 3.32 -15.32
N GLY A 116 9.88 3.35 -15.92
CA GLY A 116 10.32 2.30 -16.86
C GLY A 116 10.28 0.88 -16.30
N GLY A 117 10.56 0.72 -14.99
CA GLY A 117 10.45 -0.57 -14.32
C GLY A 117 8.99 -1.08 -14.25
N THR A 118 8.03 -0.20 -14.09
CA THR A 118 6.60 -0.56 -14.13
C THR A 118 6.19 -1.02 -15.52
N VAL A 119 6.57 -0.28 -16.57
CA VAL A 119 6.28 -0.66 -17.96
C VAL A 119 6.89 -2.03 -18.26
N LEU A 120 8.15 -2.24 -17.87
CA LEU A 120 8.85 -3.51 -18.09
C LEU A 120 8.13 -4.68 -17.41
N SER A 121 7.75 -4.53 -16.13
CA SER A 121 7.00 -5.54 -15.41
C SER A 121 5.63 -5.82 -16.05
N LEU A 122 4.91 -4.79 -16.47
CA LEU A 122 3.62 -4.97 -17.15
C LEU A 122 3.78 -5.72 -18.47
N ASP A 123 4.77 -5.37 -19.29
CA ASP A 123 4.98 -5.98 -20.60
C ASP A 123 5.52 -7.43 -20.51
N GLN A 124 6.36 -7.72 -19.52
CA GLN A 124 7.03 -9.03 -19.43
C GLN A 124 6.39 -9.96 -18.40
N ASP A 125 6.18 -9.48 -17.18
CA ASP A 125 5.74 -10.35 -16.08
C ASP A 125 4.21 -10.49 -16.08
N PHE A 126 3.47 -9.39 -16.14
CA PHE A 126 2.02 -9.41 -16.07
C PHE A 126 1.40 -10.10 -17.30
N THR A 127 1.90 -9.83 -18.50
CA THR A 127 1.46 -10.55 -19.70
C THR A 127 1.77 -12.04 -19.63
N ARG A 128 2.92 -12.42 -19.08
CA ARG A 128 3.30 -13.82 -18.83
C ARG A 128 2.37 -14.51 -17.84
N PHE A 129 1.81 -13.78 -16.88
CA PHE A 129 0.80 -14.30 -15.95
C PHE A 129 -0.61 -14.37 -16.57
N GLY A 130 -0.73 -14.01 -17.86
CA GLY A 130 -2.01 -14.05 -18.57
C GLY A 130 -2.91 -12.85 -18.27
N ILE A 131 -2.37 -11.76 -17.79
CA ILE A 131 -3.05 -10.49 -17.58
C ILE A 131 -3.04 -9.70 -18.88
N ASP A 132 -4.21 -9.18 -19.30
CA ASP A 132 -4.38 -8.34 -20.48
C ASP A 132 -3.98 -6.89 -20.15
N VAL A 133 -2.81 -6.47 -20.64
CA VAL A 133 -2.29 -5.10 -20.42
C VAL A 133 -2.65 -4.23 -21.62
N HIS A 134 -3.53 -3.25 -21.42
CA HIS A 134 -4.01 -2.34 -22.45
C HIS A 134 -3.53 -0.91 -22.21
N TYR A 135 -2.82 -0.35 -23.18
CA TYR A 135 -2.25 0.98 -23.10
C TYR A 135 -3.12 2.01 -23.80
N VAL A 136 -3.37 3.13 -23.14
CA VAL A 136 -4.07 4.30 -23.70
C VAL A 136 -3.29 5.58 -23.39
N ASP A 137 -3.57 6.66 -24.08
CA ASP A 137 -3.18 7.98 -23.61
C ASP A 137 -4.11 8.39 -22.47
N ILE A 138 -3.57 8.48 -21.24
CA ILE A 138 -4.36 8.78 -20.04
C ILE A 138 -4.95 10.20 -20.05
N LYS A 139 -4.41 11.11 -20.90
CA LYS A 139 -4.92 12.47 -21.07
C LYS A 139 -6.11 12.53 -22.02
N ASP A 140 -6.28 11.52 -22.87
CA ASP A 140 -7.44 11.36 -23.75
C ASP A 140 -8.54 10.60 -22.99
N LEU A 141 -9.39 11.36 -22.28
CA LEU A 141 -10.46 10.80 -21.48
C LEU A 141 -11.48 9.99 -22.29
N ASP A 142 -11.68 10.35 -23.56
CA ASP A 142 -12.57 9.60 -24.46
C ASP A 142 -11.98 8.24 -24.80
N ALA A 143 -10.66 8.18 -25.05
CA ALA A 143 -9.95 6.93 -25.27
C ALA A 143 -9.96 6.05 -24.01
N VAL A 144 -9.77 6.64 -22.85
CA VAL A 144 -9.85 5.93 -21.56
C VAL A 144 -11.25 5.35 -21.34
N GLU A 145 -12.29 6.18 -21.50
CA GLU A 145 -13.67 5.75 -21.33
C GLU A 145 -14.05 4.63 -22.33
N LYS A 146 -13.62 4.76 -23.56
CA LYS A 146 -13.81 3.73 -24.60
C LYS A 146 -13.15 2.42 -24.19
N ALA A 147 -11.87 2.46 -23.76
CA ALA A 147 -11.13 1.26 -23.34
C ALA A 147 -11.80 0.55 -22.16
N LEU A 148 -12.32 1.32 -21.20
CA LEU A 148 -13.02 0.78 -20.02
C LEU A 148 -14.38 0.16 -20.38
N LYS A 149 -15.07 0.70 -21.38
CA LYS A 149 -16.39 0.19 -21.86
C LYS A 149 -16.26 -1.02 -22.79
N GLU A 150 -15.15 -1.11 -23.54
CA GLU A 150 -14.94 -2.14 -24.57
C GLU A 150 -14.85 -3.55 -23.97
N LYS A 151 -14.18 -3.68 -22.83
CA LYS A 151 -13.98 -4.95 -22.14
C LYS A 151 -13.92 -4.72 -20.64
N LYS A 152 -14.41 -5.67 -19.84
CA LYS A 152 -14.30 -5.63 -18.38
C LYS A 152 -12.86 -5.35 -17.98
N THR A 153 -12.65 -4.26 -17.26
CA THR A 153 -11.35 -3.81 -16.75
C THR A 153 -11.37 -3.92 -15.23
N ASN A 154 -10.35 -4.57 -14.66
CA ASN A 154 -10.22 -4.77 -13.23
C ASN A 154 -9.48 -3.60 -12.57
N VAL A 155 -8.48 -3.04 -13.26
CA VAL A 155 -7.66 -1.94 -12.76
C VAL A 155 -7.44 -0.90 -13.84
N LEU A 156 -7.60 0.37 -13.49
CA LEU A 156 -7.06 1.52 -14.22
C LEU A 156 -5.87 2.05 -13.40
N TYR A 157 -4.67 2.07 -14.00
CA TYR A 157 -3.45 2.47 -13.32
C TYR A 157 -2.76 3.62 -14.04
N CYS A 158 -2.42 4.67 -13.29
CA CYS A 158 -1.60 5.79 -13.75
C CYS A 158 -0.74 6.34 -12.59
N GLU A 159 0.26 7.13 -12.94
CA GLU A 159 1.05 7.91 -11.99
C GLU A 159 0.56 9.36 -12.00
N THR A 160 0.41 9.98 -10.83
CA THR A 160 -0.03 11.37 -10.71
C THR A 160 0.89 12.33 -11.48
N VAL A 161 2.20 12.06 -11.42
CA VAL A 161 3.24 12.76 -12.19
C VAL A 161 4.13 11.71 -12.81
N THR A 162 4.21 11.73 -14.13
CA THR A 162 4.94 10.70 -14.90
C THR A 162 6.46 10.86 -14.82
N ASN A 163 7.18 9.75 -14.96
CA ASN A 163 8.64 9.71 -15.02
C ASN A 163 9.09 9.18 -16.40
N PRO A 164 9.92 9.87 -17.20
CA PRO A 164 10.67 11.10 -16.84
C PRO A 164 10.02 12.40 -17.30
N LEU A 165 8.86 12.37 -17.94
CA LEU A 165 8.31 13.53 -18.64
C LEU A 165 7.68 14.58 -17.73
N LEU A 166 7.46 14.26 -16.44
CA LEU A 166 6.82 15.12 -15.44
C LEU A 166 5.44 15.62 -15.90
N GLU A 167 4.75 14.83 -16.69
CA GLU A 167 3.39 15.12 -17.11
C GLU A 167 2.42 14.74 -15.99
N VAL A 168 1.39 15.56 -15.78
CA VAL A 168 0.32 15.28 -14.84
C VAL A 168 -0.78 14.50 -15.57
N SER A 169 -1.21 13.40 -14.96
CA SER A 169 -2.28 12.52 -15.47
C SER A 169 -3.66 12.98 -15.01
#